data_8d4126d6bd61e1238b95a9eacf9d654f
#
_entry.id   8d4126d6bd61e1238b95a9eacf9d654f
#
_cell.length_a   1.000
_cell.length_b   1.000
_cell.length_c   1.000
_cell.angle_alpha   90.00
_cell.angle_beta   90.00
_cell.angle_gamma   90.00
#
_symmetry.space_group_name_H-M   'P 1'
#
loop_
_entity.id
_entity.type
_entity.pdbx_description
1 polymer ?
#
loop_
_entity_poly.entity_id
_entity_poly.type
_entity_poly.pdbx_seq_one_letter_code
_entity_poly.pdbx_strand_id
1 'polypeptide(L)'
;MAWFCAARTFHIPAMNSGVLRRRASWAAGIGGASVAGAAFLRSTSSKRSMPFACMNLSTDTRLKEAVQTEKAPAALGPYSQAIKANNLLFVSGVLGLIPETGKFISDNVEDQTEQVLKNMGEILKSGGASYSSVVKTTILLADLKDFKKVNEIYAKC
;
A
#
# COMPACT_ATOMS: atom_id res chain seq x y z
N MET A 1 10.44 9.06 -20.60
CA MET A 1 9.36 8.11 -20.24
C MET A 1 9.38 7.93 -18.71
N ALA A 2 8.25 7.97 -18.05
CA ALA A 2 8.15 7.69 -16.61
C ALA A 2 6.98 6.74 -16.37
N TRP A 3 7.18 5.78 -15.48
CA TRP A 3 6.18 4.76 -15.15
C TRP A 3 5.86 4.82 -13.67
N PHE A 4 4.59 4.74 -13.34
CA PHE A 4 4.08 4.66 -11.97
C PHE A 4 3.27 3.38 -11.83
N CYS A 5 3.44 2.69 -10.73
CA CYS A 5 2.77 1.42 -10.48
C CYS A 5 2.15 1.38 -9.08
N ALA A 6 0.98 0.76 -8.96
CA ALA A 6 0.40 0.35 -7.69
C ALA A 6 0.20 -1.17 -7.70
N ALA A 7 0.70 -1.85 -6.68
CA ALA A 7 0.61 -3.29 -6.53
C ALA A 7 0.06 -3.67 -5.16
N ARG A 8 -0.63 -4.81 -5.07
CA ARG A 8 -1.04 -5.41 -3.80
C ARG A 8 0.06 -6.31 -3.26
N THR A 9 0.38 -6.16 -2.00
CA THR A 9 1.23 -7.11 -1.27
C THR A 9 0.34 -8.13 -0.58
N PHE A 10 0.47 -9.41 -0.94
CA PHE A 10 -0.21 -10.50 -0.25
C PHE A 10 0.62 -10.93 0.95
N HIS A 11 0.19 -10.55 2.14
CA HIS A 11 0.70 -11.14 3.37
C HIS A 11 -0.19 -12.33 3.71
N ILE A 12 0.32 -13.55 3.54
CA ILE A 12 -0.35 -14.74 4.07
C ILE A 12 0.03 -14.80 5.55
N PRO A 13 -0.90 -14.57 6.49
CA PRO A 13 -0.58 -14.77 7.90
C PRO A 13 -0.33 -16.27 8.10
N ALA A 14 0.84 -16.60 8.65
CA ALA A 14 1.12 -17.95 9.11
C ALA A 14 0.01 -18.35 10.11
N MET A 15 -0.77 -19.37 9.77
CA MET A 15 -1.76 -19.94 10.66
C MET A 15 -1.04 -20.55 11.87
N ASN A 16 -1.06 -19.84 12.97
CA ASN A 16 -0.62 -20.37 14.24
C ASN A 16 -1.74 -21.24 14.80
N SER A 17 -1.61 -22.57 14.64
CA SER A 17 -2.51 -23.57 15.19
C SER A 17 -2.30 -23.70 16.69
N GLY A 18 -3.00 -22.87 17.47
CA GLY A 18 -2.92 -22.88 18.92
C GLY A 18 -4.12 -22.23 19.59
N VAL A 19 -5.33 -22.69 19.28
CA VAL A 19 -6.50 -22.28 20.06
C VAL A 19 -6.77 -23.30 21.15
N LEU A 20 -6.22 -23.05 22.33
CA LEU A 20 -6.56 -23.77 23.55
C LEU A 20 -7.97 -23.36 24.00
N ARG A 21 -8.88 -24.33 24.00
CA ARG A 21 -10.23 -24.22 24.55
C ARG A 21 -10.17 -23.82 26.02
N ARG A 22 -10.67 -22.66 26.38
CA ARG A 22 -11.08 -22.37 27.78
C ARG A 22 -12.59 -22.51 27.88
N ARG A 23 -12.99 -23.53 28.68
CA ARG A 23 -14.35 -23.77 29.13
C ARG A 23 -14.76 -22.60 30.06
N ALA A 24 -15.89 -21.98 29.77
CA ALA A 24 -16.56 -21.09 30.71
C ALA A 24 -17.48 -21.92 31.59
N SER A 25 -17.21 -21.90 32.90
CA SER A 25 -18.08 -22.47 33.92
C SER A 25 -19.19 -21.47 34.26
N TRP A 26 -20.43 -21.95 34.19
CA TRP A 26 -21.62 -21.26 34.65
C TRP A 26 -21.71 -21.43 36.19
N ALA A 27 -21.80 -20.33 36.93
CA ALA A 27 -22.22 -20.33 38.31
C ALA A 27 -23.52 -19.54 38.40
N ALA A 28 -24.57 -20.24 38.75
CA ALA A 28 -25.86 -19.68 39.12
C ALA A 28 -25.80 -19.14 40.56
N GLY A 29 -26.31 -17.94 40.80
CA GLY A 29 -26.49 -17.36 42.10
C GLY A 29 -27.84 -16.64 42.17
N ILE A 30 -28.74 -17.21 42.98
CA ILE A 30 -30.08 -16.73 43.28
C ILE A 30 -30.00 -15.71 44.44
N GLY A 31 -30.82 -14.66 44.40
CA GLY A 31 -31.34 -14.05 45.62
C GLY A 31 -31.31 -12.54 45.72
N GLY A 32 -32.49 -11.95 45.95
CA GLY A 32 -32.66 -10.70 46.68
C GLY A 32 -33.49 -9.62 46.00
N ALA A 33 -34.76 -9.60 46.27
CA ALA A 33 -35.68 -8.51 46.02
C ALA A 33 -35.46 -7.35 46.99
N SER A 34 -35.58 -6.10 46.50
CA SER A 34 -36.09 -4.98 47.30
C SER A 34 -36.43 -3.74 46.46
N VAL A 35 -37.57 -3.25 46.81
CA VAL A 35 -38.48 -2.21 46.34
C VAL A 35 -37.94 -0.78 46.19
N ALA A 36 -38.62 -0.05 45.32
CA ALA A 36 -39.10 1.32 45.38
C ALA A 36 -38.08 2.48 45.29
N GLY A 37 -38.34 3.32 44.28
CA GLY A 37 -37.78 4.66 44.17
C GLY A 37 -38.05 5.28 42.82
N ALA A 38 -39.29 5.78 42.58
CA ALA A 38 -39.60 6.56 41.40
C ALA A 38 -38.93 7.95 41.51
N ALA A 39 -38.00 8.23 40.60
CA ALA A 39 -37.55 9.57 40.33
C ALA A 39 -37.59 9.80 38.83
N PHE A 40 -38.62 10.54 38.40
CA PHE A 40 -38.77 11.10 37.06
C PHE A 40 -37.69 12.16 36.84
N LEU A 41 -36.60 11.79 36.17
CA LEU A 41 -35.67 12.75 35.64
C LEU A 41 -35.87 12.85 34.12
N ARG A 42 -36.49 13.96 33.77
CA ARG A 42 -36.72 14.43 32.42
C ARG A 42 -35.38 14.65 31.74
N SER A 43 -34.91 13.67 30.99
CA SER A 43 -33.71 13.80 30.16
C SER A 43 -34.05 14.68 28.96
N THR A 44 -33.63 15.94 29.03
CA THR A 44 -33.57 16.82 27.87
C THR A 44 -32.46 16.31 26.95
N SER A 45 -32.85 15.66 25.87
CA SER A 45 -31.95 15.27 24.78
C SER A 45 -31.39 16.52 24.14
N SER A 46 -30.27 17.00 24.64
CA SER A 46 -29.43 17.97 23.93
C SER A 46 -28.82 17.26 22.74
N LYS A 47 -29.31 17.54 21.55
CA LYS A 47 -28.62 17.20 20.29
C LYS A 47 -27.29 17.95 20.27
N ARG A 48 -26.25 17.35 20.85
CA ARG A 48 -24.88 17.77 20.58
C ARG A 48 -24.62 17.45 19.11
N SER A 49 -24.65 18.48 18.27
CA SER A 49 -24.00 18.43 16.99
C SER A 49 -22.54 18.07 17.26
N MET A 50 -22.12 16.87 16.88
CA MET A 50 -20.73 16.49 16.89
C MET A 50 -19.98 17.50 16.02
N PRO A 51 -19.02 18.28 16.55
CA PRO A 51 -18.13 19.03 15.69
C PRO A 51 -17.47 18.00 14.78
N PHE A 52 -17.38 18.35 13.51
CA PHE A 52 -16.65 17.57 12.49
C PHE A 52 -15.32 17.15 13.12
N ALA A 53 -15.25 15.91 13.56
CA ALA A 53 -14.03 15.41 14.18
C ALA A 53 -12.98 15.50 13.08
N CYS A 54 -12.07 16.44 13.26
CA CYS A 54 -10.82 16.47 12.52
C CYS A 54 -10.28 15.06 12.67
N MET A 55 -10.32 14.26 11.60
CA MET A 55 -9.71 12.95 11.61
C MET A 55 -8.27 13.18 12.03
N ASN A 56 -7.93 12.82 13.26
CA ASN A 56 -6.55 12.70 13.66
C ASN A 56 -5.96 11.70 12.68
N LEU A 57 -5.28 12.23 11.69
CA LEU A 57 -4.46 11.43 10.79
C LEU A 57 -3.42 10.79 11.71
N SER A 58 -3.70 9.58 12.13
CA SER A 58 -2.80 8.83 12.99
C SER A 58 -1.45 8.79 12.28
N THR A 59 -0.47 9.43 12.85
CA THR A 59 0.94 9.35 12.42
C THR A 59 1.55 8.01 12.85
N ASP A 60 0.75 6.94 12.80
CA ASP A 60 1.25 5.60 13.06
C ASP A 60 2.24 5.25 11.93
N THR A 61 3.51 5.28 12.26
CA THR A 61 4.62 4.94 11.36
C THR A 61 4.53 3.52 10.81
N ARG A 62 3.69 2.66 11.42
CA ARG A 62 3.41 1.31 10.94
C ARG A 62 2.53 1.27 9.69
N LEU A 63 1.84 2.37 9.37
CA LEU A 63 0.98 2.46 8.19
C LEU A 63 1.73 2.82 6.90
N LYS A 64 2.98 3.26 7.00
CA LYS A 64 3.78 3.74 5.88
C LYS A 64 5.24 3.32 6.03
N GLU A 65 5.75 2.59 5.03
CA GLU A 65 7.12 2.12 4.97
C GLU A 65 7.74 2.49 3.62
N ALA A 66 8.94 3.09 3.62
CA ALA A 66 9.68 3.35 2.40
C ALA A 66 10.39 2.08 1.95
N VAL A 67 10.26 1.76 0.66
CA VAL A 67 10.91 0.63 0.01
C VAL A 67 12.03 1.14 -0.87
N GLN A 68 13.22 0.56 -0.71
CA GLN A 68 14.42 0.89 -1.46
C GLN A 68 15.18 -0.38 -1.88
N THR A 69 15.86 -0.32 -3.00
CA THR A 69 16.75 -1.37 -3.50
C THR A 69 17.92 -0.76 -4.27
N GLU A 70 19.10 -1.35 -4.14
CA GLU A 70 20.30 -0.96 -4.89
C GLU A 70 20.26 -1.48 -6.34
N LYS A 71 19.36 -2.44 -6.63
CA LYS A 71 19.19 -3.03 -7.96
C LYS A 71 18.33 -2.19 -8.91
N ALA A 72 17.86 -1.04 -8.45
CA ALA A 72 17.17 -0.04 -9.25
C ALA A 72 17.80 1.33 -9.00
N PRO A 73 17.68 2.27 -9.94
CA PRO A 73 18.26 3.59 -9.77
C PRO A 73 17.82 4.25 -8.47
N ALA A 74 18.79 4.83 -7.74
CA ALA A 74 18.50 5.56 -6.51
C ALA A 74 17.57 6.75 -6.78
N ALA A 75 16.80 7.14 -5.77
CA ALA A 75 16.00 8.36 -5.85
C ALA A 75 16.89 9.59 -6.01
N LEU A 76 16.73 10.32 -7.09
CA LEU A 76 17.54 11.51 -7.41
C LEU A 76 17.03 12.78 -6.72
N GLY A 77 16.02 12.69 -5.87
CA GLY A 77 15.39 13.82 -5.19
C GLY A 77 14.71 13.42 -3.87
N PRO A 78 13.92 14.32 -3.28
CA PRO A 78 13.28 14.07 -1.98
C PRO A 78 12.04 13.15 -2.13
N TYR A 79 12.24 11.93 -2.66
CA TYR A 79 11.20 10.91 -2.81
C TYR A 79 11.77 9.51 -2.53
N SER A 80 10.90 8.53 -2.36
CA SER A 80 11.29 7.12 -2.20
C SER A 80 11.03 6.36 -3.50
N GLN A 81 11.79 5.29 -3.78
CA GLN A 81 11.54 4.42 -4.95
C GLN A 81 10.14 3.82 -4.90
N ALA A 82 9.68 3.42 -3.71
CA ALA A 82 8.30 3.02 -3.48
C ALA A 82 7.91 3.24 -2.01
N ILE A 83 6.60 3.30 -1.77
CA ILE A 83 6.01 3.38 -0.43
C ILE A 83 5.02 2.23 -0.27
N LYS A 84 5.20 1.47 0.78
CA LYS A 84 4.22 0.51 1.26
C LYS A 84 3.27 1.21 2.22
N ALA A 85 1.97 1.17 1.93
CA ALA A 85 0.94 1.74 2.78
C ALA A 85 -0.23 0.76 2.89
N ASN A 86 -0.51 0.30 4.11
CA ASN A 86 -1.43 -0.80 4.36
C ASN A 86 -1.04 -2.04 3.53
N ASN A 87 -1.95 -2.51 2.66
CA ASN A 87 -1.73 -3.66 1.78
C ASN A 87 -1.45 -3.27 0.32
N LEU A 88 -1.00 -2.04 0.09
CA LEU A 88 -0.69 -1.51 -1.24
C LEU A 88 0.77 -1.05 -1.28
N LEU A 89 1.40 -1.29 -2.43
CA LEU A 89 2.71 -0.77 -2.77
C LEU A 89 2.54 0.29 -3.87
N PHE A 90 2.95 1.51 -3.59
CA PHE A 90 2.94 2.63 -4.52
C PHE A 90 4.37 2.84 -5.01
N VAL A 91 4.62 2.53 -6.27
CA VAL A 91 5.93 2.74 -6.90
C VAL A 91 5.96 4.13 -7.51
N SER A 92 7.02 4.86 -7.24
CA SER A 92 7.28 6.18 -7.83
C SER A 92 7.60 6.08 -9.32
N GLY A 93 7.79 7.21 -9.99
CA GLY A 93 8.17 7.23 -11.40
C GLY A 93 9.50 6.51 -11.63
N VAL A 94 9.49 5.51 -12.51
CA VAL A 94 10.66 4.73 -12.88
C VAL A 94 11.10 5.14 -14.30
N LEU A 95 12.41 5.35 -14.46
CA LEU A 95 13.03 5.74 -15.72
C LEU A 95 13.95 4.61 -16.23
N GLY A 96 14.30 4.66 -17.51
CA GLY A 96 15.22 3.73 -18.16
C GLY A 96 16.70 4.01 -17.82
N LEU A 97 16.99 4.24 -16.54
CA LEU A 97 18.33 4.49 -16.05
C LEU A 97 19.03 3.19 -15.64
N ILE A 98 20.33 3.14 -15.87
CA ILE A 98 21.21 2.07 -15.37
C ILE A 98 21.44 2.32 -13.88
N PRO A 99 21.17 1.36 -12.98
CA PRO A 99 21.30 1.55 -11.53
C PRO A 99 22.67 2.04 -11.09
N GLU A 100 23.73 1.47 -11.66
CA GLU A 100 25.12 1.73 -11.28
C GLU A 100 25.62 3.12 -11.69
N THR A 101 25.12 3.64 -12.80
CA THR A 101 25.65 4.89 -13.39
C THR A 101 24.67 6.06 -13.26
N GLY A 102 23.39 5.78 -13.03
CA GLY A 102 22.33 6.78 -13.03
C GLY A 102 22.08 7.45 -14.40
N LYS A 103 22.63 6.90 -15.48
CA LYS A 103 22.48 7.41 -16.85
C LYS A 103 21.44 6.60 -17.60
N PHE A 104 20.79 7.22 -18.61
CA PHE A 104 19.91 6.49 -19.51
C PHE A 104 20.68 5.41 -20.26
N ILE A 105 20.03 4.26 -20.47
CA ILE A 105 20.64 3.12 -21.18
C ILE A 105 20.89 3.47 -22.67
N SER A 106 19.98 4.18 -23.29
CA SER A 106 20.07 4.70 -24.67
C SER A 106 19.02 5.79 -24.91
N ASP A 107 19.08 6.41 -26.10
CA ASP A 107 18.04 7.35 -26.57
C ASP A 107 16.85 6.61 -27.22
N ASN A 108 16.96 5.30 -27.41
CA ASN A 108 15.91 4.47 -28.02
C ASN A 108 14.81 4.16 -27.00
N VAL A 109 13.56 4.36 -27.39
CA VAL A 109 12.39 4.13 -26.54
C VAL A 109 12.23 2.66 -26.16
N GLU A 110 12.63 1.73 -27.02
CA GLU A 110 12.52 0.29 -26.81
C GLU A 110 13.47 -0.15 -25.69
N ASP A 111 14.75 0.21 -25.76
CA ASP A 111 15.74 -0.08 -24.73
C ASP A 111 15.37 0.56 -23.39
N GLN A 112 14.91 1.83 -23.43
CA GLN A 112 14.44 2.50 -22.21
C GLN A 112 13.24 1.77 -21.60
N THR A 113 12.32 1.24 -22.40
CA THR A 113 11.16 0.50 -21.91
C THR A 113 11.58 -0.80 -21.22
N GLU A 114 12.47 -1.56 -21.85
CA GLU A 114 13.00 -2.79 -21.23
C GLU A 114 13.72 -2.50 -19.91
N GLN A 115 14.54 -1.45 -19.88
CA GLN A 115 15.24 -1.07 -18.65
C GLN A 115 14.28 -0.59 -17.55
N VAL A 116 13.23 0.19 -17.89
CA VAL A 116 12.19 0.60 -16.94
C VAL A 116 11.51 -0.62 -16.33
N LEU A 117 11.13 -1.60 -17.14
CA LEU A 117 10.51 -2.82 -16.65
C LEU A 117 11.45 -3.58 -15.72
N LYS A 118 12.72 -3.73 -16.09
CA LYS A 118 13.73 -4.37 -15.25
C LYS A 118 13.86 -3.67 -13.89
N ASN A 119 14.01 -2.35 -13.88
CA ASN A 119 14.12 -1.55 -12.66
C ASN A 119 12.85 -1.67 -11.79
N MET A 120 11.68 -1.59 -12.40
CA MET A 120 10.39 -1.73 -11.71
C MET A 120 10.24 -3.13 -11.09
N GLY A 121 10.65 -4.18 -11.78
CA GLY A 121 10.63 -5.54 -11.26
C GLY A 121 11.46 -5.71 -9.99
N GLU A 122 12.63 -5.07 -9.91
CA GLU A 122 13.47 -5.11 -8.71
C GLU A 122 12.86 -4.30 -7.55
N ILE A 123 12.20 -3.16 -7.84
CA ILE A 123 11.47 -2.39 -6.82
C ILE A 123 10.27 -3.19 -6.30
N LEU A 124 9.50 -3.84 -7.17
CA LEU A 124 8.37 -4.69 -6.78
C LEU A 124 8.83 -5.83 -5.87
N LYS A 125 9.91 -6.54 -6.24
CA LYS A 125 10.49 -7.62 -5.40
C LYS A 125 10.90 -7.11 -4.03
N SER A 126 11.57 -5.96 -3.95
CA SER A 126 11.97 -5.35 -2.69
C SER A 126 10.76 -4.99 -1.82
N GLY A 127 9.63 -4.61 -2.43
CA GLY A 127 8.36 -4.35 -1.75
C GLY A 127 7.58 -5.61 -1.37
N GLY A 128 8.05 -6.81 -1.74
CA GLY A 128 7.33 -8.07 -1.53
C GLY A 128 6.16 -8.29 -2.51
N ALA A 129 6.24 -7.68 -3.70
CA ALA A 129 5.25 -7.78 -4.77
C ALA A 129 5.88 -8.38 -6.04
N SER A 130 5.07 -8.63 -7.04
CA SER A 130 5.47 -9.09 -8.37
C SER A 130 4.59 -8.45 -9.44
N TYR A 131 4.94 -8.61 -10.71
CA TYR A 131 4.12 -8.12 -11.81
C TYR A 131 2.68 -8.66 -11.77
N SER A 132 2.49 -9.91 -11.36
CA SER A 132 1.16 -10.53 -11.25
C SER A 132 0.25 -9.87 -10.21
N SER A 133 0.81 -9.10 -9.26
CA SER A 133 0.06 -8.36 -8.24
C SER A 133 -0.19 -6.90 -8.61
N VAL A 134 0.30 -6.45 -9.77
CA VAL A 134 0.10 -5.08 -10.24
C VAL A 134 -1.37 -4.88 -10.63
N VAL A 135 -1.99 -3.84 -10.09
CA VAL A 135 -3.41 -3.52 -10.34
C VAL A 135 -3.59 -2.32 -11.25
N LYS A 136 -2.57 -1.47 -11.36
CA LYS A 136 -2.59 -0.28 -12.22
C LYS A 136 -1.18 0.17 -12.56
N THR A 137 -0.98 0.55 -13.82
CA THR A 137 0.20 1.29 -14.29
C THR A 137 -0.21 2.58 -14.99
N THR A 138 0.68 3.56 -14.98
CA THR A 138 0.56 4.78 -15.78
C THR A 138 1.85 4.93 -16.56
N ILE A 139 1.75 5.01 -17.89
CA ILE A 139 2.89 5.14 -18.78
C ILE A 139 2.81 6.51 -19.45
N LEU A 140 3.87 7.30 -19.30
CA LEU A 140 4.00 8.62 -19.91
C LEU A 140 5.02 8.53 -21.05
N LEU A 141 4.60 8.86 -22.26
CA LEU A 141 5.43 8.88 -23.46
C LEU A 141 5.70 10.33 -23.91
N ALA A 142 6.89 10.59 -24.41
CA ALA A 142 7.23 11.87 -25.02
C ALA A 142 6.54 12.04 -26.39
N ASP A 143 6.48 10.97 -27.19
CA ASP A 143 5.74 10.92 -28.44
C ASP A 143 4.78 9.72 -28.46
N LEU A 144 3.52 9.96 -28.75
CA LEU A 144 2.50 8.91 -28.85
C LEU A 144 2.72 7.96 -30.04
N LYS A 145 3.56 8.31 -31.00
CA LYS A 145 3.95 7.41 -32.10
C LYS A 145 4.65 6.15 -31.58
N ASP A 146 5.31 6.24 -30.44
CA ASP A 146 6.00 5.12 -29.81
C ASP A 146 5.07 4.18 -29.03
N PHE A 147 3.78 4.53 -28.93
CA PHE A 147 2.80 3.77 -28.15
C PHE A 147 2.75 2.28 -28.54
N LYS A 148 2.76 1.99 -29.84
CA LYS A 148 2.69 0.60 -30.32
C LYS A 148 3.92 -0.21 -29.92
N LYS A 149 5.13 0.33 -30.11
CA LYS A 149 6.40 -0.31 -29.77
C LYS A 149 6.49 -0.59 -28.26
N VAL A 150 6.15 0.41 -27.45
CA VAL A 150 6.14 0.29 -26.00
C VAL A 150 5.16 -0.80 -25.53
N ASN A 151 3.96 -0.86 -26.10
CA ASN A 151 2.99 -1.89 -25.77
C ASN A 151 3.42 -3.30 -26.16
N GLU A 152 4.11 -3.47 -27.29
CA GLU A 152 4.64 -4.76 -27.72
C GLU A 152 5.67 -5.32 -26.70
N ILE A 153 6.48 -4.44 -26.10
CA ILE A 153 7.44 -4.83 -25.07
C ILE A 153 6.70 -5.07 -23.74
N TYR A 154 5.80 -4.17 -23.38
CA TYR A 154 5.02 -4.27 -22.14
C TYR A 154 4.16 -5.53 -22.06
N ALA A 155 3.63 -6.00 -23.17
CA ALA A 155 2.82 -7.20 -23.24
C ALA A 155 3.60 -8.51 -22.94
N LYS A 156 4.93 -8.45 -22.87
CA LYS A 156 5.79 -9.61 -22.52
C LYS A 156 5.97 -9.78 -21.01
N CYS A 157 5.53 -8.81 -20.20
CA CYS A 157 5.59 -8.81 -18.74
C CYS A 157 4.24 -9.19 -18.14
#